data_1a67f6ca9f3ffa72b9c4fdee8e83dc36
#
_entry.id   1a67f6ca9f3ffa72b9c4fdee8e83dc36
#
_cell.length_a   1.000
_cell.length_b   1.000
_cell.length_c   1.000
_cell.angle_alpha   90.00
_cell.angle_beta   90.00
_cell.angle_gamma   90.00
#
_symmetry.space_group_name_H-M   'P 1'
#
loop_
_entity.id
_entity.type
_entity.pdbx_description
1 polymer ?
#
loop_
_entity_poly.entity_id
_entity_poly.type
_entity_poly.pdbx_seq_one_letter_code
_entity_poly.pdbx_strand_id
1 'polypeptide(L)'
;MKNYLVSLALAAGCTASMYAQQTEKPNLVLFIADDCSFYDLGCYGSPDSKTPNIDRFATQGIRLTKTYQAVPMSSPTRHNLYTGVWPVRSGAFPNHTRANEGTLSVVQQLHPQGYKVALVGKSHVAPDSVFPFDLYAPTLQGGDIDFDAIRKFISECKDKHEPYCLLVASRQPHTPWNKGDASQFDADKLTVAPMYVDIPETRRMLTHYLAEINYMDNEFGTLLSILDQQKETDKSVVVYLSEQGNSLPFAKWTCYDAGVHSACIVRWPGVIKPHSESDALVEYVDIVPTFIDIAGGKPIAPVDGKSFKNVLTGKEKTHKQYTFSLQTTRGIYKGSPYYGIRSVSDGRYRYIVNLTPDAKFQNTEVFSPLFKQWEAKGETDKHAWEMTHKYQYRPAIELYDVEKDPYCMKNLADDPNYKTKINELDKQLKGWMKYCGDEGQETEMDALNHLASNLQKDTTTKEKKNNQSTKGKKKRNKKH
;
A
#
# COMPACT_ATOMS: atom_id res chain seq x y z
N MET A 1 34.55 -66.64 -56.23
CA MET A 1 35.40 -65.66 -55.48
C MET A 1 34.54 -64.43 -55.19
N LYS A 2 34.18 -64.26 -53.97
CA LYS A 2 33.09 -63.34 -53.53
C LYS A 2 33.71 -62.02 -53.17
N ASN A 3 33.22 -60.91 -53.79
CA ASN A 3 33.53 -59.57 -53.46
C ASN A 3 32.72 -59.12 -52.26
N TYR A 4 33.37 -58.62 -51.20
CA TYR A 4 32.72 -57.95 -50.10
C TYR A 4 32.90 -56.46 -50.28
N LEU A 5 31.79 -55.73 -50.53
CA LEU A 5 31.67 -54.29 -50.47
C LEU A 5 31.45 -53.91 -49.02
N VAL A 6 32.37 -53.09 -48.48
CA VAL A 6 32.23 -52.46 -47.16
C VAL A 6 31.57 -51.12 -47.37
N SER A 7 30.33 -50.98 -46.89
CA SER A 7 29.60 -49.71 -46.86
C SER A 7 29.97 -48.97 -45.59
N LEU A 8 30.66 -47.84 -45.72
CA LEU A 8 30.89 -46.88 -44.63
C LEU A 8 29.62 -46.00 -44.45
N ALA A 9 28.90 -46.22 -43.40
CA ALA A 9 27.80 -45.31 -42.99
C ALA A 9 28.38 -44.12 -42.18
N LEU A 10 28.38 -42.93 -42.78
CA LEU A 10 28.61 -41.64 -42.02
C LEU A 10 27.40 -41.37 -41.14
N ALA A 11 27.58 -41.53 -39.85
CA ALA A 11 26.62 -41.01 -38.84
C ALA A 11 26.89 -39.52 -38.63
N ALA A 12 26.13 -38.66 -39.32
CA ALA A 12 26.05 -37.25 -39.01
C ALA A 12 25.32 -37.03 -37.70
N GLY A 13 26.07 -36.85 -36.63
CA GLY A 13 25.50 -36.49 -35.33
C GLY A 13 24.98 -35.04 -35.36
N CYS A 14 23.67 -34.87 -35.49
CA CYS A 14 22.99 -33.62 -35.18
C CYS A 14 23.05 -33.39 -33.68
N THR A 15 24.05 -32.67 -33.20
CA THR A 15 23.99 -32.07 -31.86
C THR A 15 23.03 -30.91 -31.93
N ALA A 16 21.76 -31.19 -31.66
CA ALA A 16 20.78 -30.17 -31.33
C ALA A 16 21.25 -29.53 -30.04
N SER A 17 21.89 -28.37 -30.14
CA SER A 17 22.11 -27.46 -29.00
C SER A 17 20.71 -27.07 -28.51
N MET A 18 20.22 -27.73 -27.46
CA MET A 18 19.12 -27.22 -26.66
C MET A 18 19.63 -25.95 -25.96
N TYR A 19 19.59 -24.83 -26.65
CA TYR A 19 19.53 -23.56 -25.97
C TYR A 19 18.24 -23.60 -25.15
N ALA A 20 18.35 -23.81 -23.85
CA ALA A 20 17.26 -23.51 -22.93
C ALA A 20 16.90 -22.05 -23.21
N GLN A 21 15.76 -21.84 -23.85
CA GLN A 21 15.21 -20.51 -24.07
C GLN A 21 14.99 -19.96 -22.68
N GLN A 22 15.90 -19.11 -22.25
CA GLN A 22 15.78 -18.41 -20.97
C GLN A 22 14.51 -17.59 -21.10
N THR A 23 13.44 -18.06 -20.48
CA THR A 23 12.15 -17.36 -20.50
C THR A 23 12.42 -15.94 -20.03
N GLU A 24 12.16 -14.95 -20.89
CA GLU A 24 12.32 -13.54 -20.54
C GLU A 24 11.62 -13.27 -19.20
N LYS A 25 12.31 -12.65 -18.26
CA LYS A 25 11.74 -12.26 -16.97
C LYS A 25 10.63 -11.25 -17.23
N PRO A 26 9.46 -11.38 -16.64
CA PRO A 26 8.38 -10.41 -16.84
C PRO A 26 8.76 -9.07 -16.21
N ASN A 27 8.36 -7.97 -16.84
CA ASN A 27 8.38 -6.67 -16.18
C ASN A 27 7.37 -6.62 -15.05
N LEU A 28 7.66 -5.85 -14.02
CA LEU A 28 6.82 -5.66 -12.86
C LEU A 28 6.32 -4.20 -12.85
N VAL A 29 5.03 -4.01 -12.87
CA VAL A 29 4.42 -2.68 -12.87
C VAL A 29 3.42 -2.60 -11.73
N LEU A 30 3.60 -1.64 -10.84
CA LEU A 30 2.73 -1.41 -9.70
C LEU A 30 2.17 0.00 -9.78
N PHE A 31 0.84 0.12 -9.92
CA PHE A 31 0.13 1.39 -9.79
C PHE A 31 -0.49 1.48 -8.40
N ILE A 32 -0.32 2.63 -7.74
CA ILE A 32 -0.82 2.90 -6.40
C ILE A 32 -1.69 4.16 -6.45
N ALA A 33 -2.98 4.02 -6.11
CA ALA A 33 -3.85 5.15 -5.82
C ALA A 33 -3.61 5.66 -4.38
N ASP A 34 -3.80 6.94 -4.11
CA ASP A 34 -3.54 7.57 -2.80
C ASP A 34 -4.87 7.97 -2.14
N ASP A 35 -5.18 7.46 -0.94
CA ASP A 35 -6.43 7.71 -0.21
C ASP A 35 -7.70 7.23 -0.98
N CYS A 36 -7.68 6.02 -1.54
CA CYS A 36 -8.80 5.42 -2.24
C CYS A 36 -9.35 4.20 -1.49
N SER A 37 -10.57 4.28 -0.98
CA SER A 37 -11.19 3.16 -0.26
C SER A 37 -11.50 1.99 -1.20
N PHE A 38 -11.42 0.78 -0.66
CA PHE A 38 -11.80 -0.46 -1.34
C PHE A 38 -13.21 -0.39 -1.94
N TYR A 39 -14.17 0.14 -1.16
CA TYR A 39 -15.58 0.20 -1.54
C TYR A 39 -15.91 1.26 -2.59
N ASP A 40 -14.95 2.10 -2.95
CA ASP A 40 -15.18 3.26 -3.81
C ASP A 40 -14.77 3.01 -5.28
N LEU A 41 -14.57 1.72 -5.67
CA LEU A 41 -14.28 1.32 -7.05
C LEU A 41 -15.42 0.48 -7.63
N GLY A 42 -15.75 0.69 -8.92
CA GLY A 42 -16.86 0.00 -9.59
C GLY A 42 -16.74 -1.52 -9.53
N CYS A 43 -15.57 -2.08 -9.87
CA CYS A 43 -15.34 -3.54 -9.83
C CYS A 43 -15.38 -4.15 -8.41
N TYR A 44 -15.37 -3.34 -7.37
CA TYR A 44 -15.56 -3.77 -5.98
C TYR A 44 -16.93 -3.39 -5.41
N GLY A 45 -17.86 -2.94 -6.26
CA GLY A 45 -19.27 -2.79 -5.93
C GLY A 45 -19.73 -1.37 -5.62
N SER A 46 -18.90 -0.34 -5.86
CA SER A 46 -19.36 1.05 -5.76
C SER A 46 -20.49 1.33 -6.75
N PRO A 47 -21.66 1.79 -6.29
CA PRO A 47 -22.77 2.11 -7.20
C PRO A 47 -22.56 3.43 -7.94
N ASP A 48 -21.72 4.33 -7.40
CA ASP A 48 -21.62 5.71 -7.85
C ASP A 48 -20.32 6.00 -8.61
N SER A 49 -19.27 5.20 -8.41
CA SER A 49 -17.95 5.43 -9.05
C SER A 49 -17.97 5.18 -10.56
N LYS A 50 -17.17 5.97 -11.27
CA LYS A 50 -16.92 5.81 -12.69
C LYS A 50 -15.46 5.44 -12.93
N THR A 51 -15.17 4.13 -12.91
CA THR A 51 -13.80 3.57 -13.02
C THR A 51 -13.65 2.62 -14.21
N PRO A 52 -13.98 3.04 -15.45
CA PRO A 52 -14.06 2.14 -16.60
C PRO A 52 -12.73 1.46 -16.97
N ASN A 53 -11.58 2.10 -16.70
CA ASN A 53 -10.27 1.53 -16.98
C ASN A 53 -9.90 0.45 -15.96
N ILE A 54 -10.12 0.71 -14.67
CA ILE A 54 -9.90 -0.25 -13.59
C ILE A 54 -10.89 -1.42 -13.72
N ASP A 55 -12.16 -1.15 -13.99
CA ASP A 55 -13.20 -2.17 -14.14
C ASP A 55 -12.86 -3.11 -15.31
N ARG A 56 -12.46 -2.56 -16.47
CA ARG A 56 -11.99 -3.36 -17.60
C ARG A 56 -10.72 -4.14 -17.24
N PHE A 57 -9.76 -3.53 -16.56
CA PHE A 57 -8.53 -4.20 -16.12
C PHE A 57 -8.83 -5.37 -15.19
N ALA A 58 -9.80 -5.25 -14.28
CA ALA A 58 -10.25 -6.32 -13.40
C ALA A 58 -10.76 -7.55 -14.17
N THR A 59 -11.35 -7.37 -15.36
CA THR A 59 -11.78 -8.49 -16.20
C THR A 59 -10.63 -9.21 -16.88
N GLN A 60 -9.45 -8.62 -16.97
CA GLN A 60 -8.27 -9.14 -17.66
C GLN A 60 -7.34 -9.94 -16.74
N GLY A 61 -7.63 -10.01 -15.45
CA GLY A 61 -6.78 -10.66 -14.46
C GLY A 61 -7.55 -11.27 -13.30
N ILE A 62 -6.92 -11.23 -12.12
CA ILE A 62 -7.50 -11.66 -10.85
C ILE A 62 -7.79 -10.47 -9.96
N ARG A 63 -8.96 -10.44 -9.35
CA ARG A 63 -9.35 -9.51 -8.31
C ARG A 63 -9.21 -10.17 -6.95
N LEU A 64 -8.39 -9.58 -6.06
CA LEU A 64 -8.27 -10.03 -4.67
C LEU A 64 -9.27 -9.24 -3.81
N THR A 65 -10.15 -9.95 -3.11
CA THR A 65 -11.24 -9.33 -2.32
C THR A 65 -10.88 -9.10 -0.86
N LYS A 66 -9.74 -9.63 -0.38
CA LYS A 66 -9.29 -9.52 1.01
C LYS A 66 -7.80 -9.14 1.06
N THR A 67 -7.50 -7.94 0.57
CA THR A 67 -6.15 -7.35 0.65
C THR A 67 -6.14 -6.25 1.69
N TYR A 68 -5.10 -6.25 2.54
CA TYR A 68 -5.02 -5.31 3.66
C TYR A 68 -3.66 -4.64 3.74
N GLN A 69 -3.65 -3.45 4.30
CA GLN A 69 -2.44 -2.71 4.62
C GLN A 69 -2.20 -2.63 6.13
N ALA A 70 -0.92 -2.45 6.51
CA ALA A 70 -0.54 -2.45 7.91
C ALA A 70 -0.82 -1.14 8.64
N VAL A 71 -0.85 0.00 7.93
CA VAL A 71 -1.04 1.32 8.55
C VAL A 71 -1.90 2.21 7.67
N PRO A 72 -3.00 2.78 8.16
CA PRO A 72 -3.89 3.63 7.35
C PRO A 72 -3.34 5.06 7.20
N MET A 73 -2.08 5.16 6.76
CA MET A 73 -1.33 6.39 6.50
C MET A 73 -0.31 6.17 5.38
N SER A 74 -0.18 7.12 4.46
CA SER A 74 0.63 6.98 3.25
C SER A 74 2.11 6.66 3.49
N SER A 75 2.79 7.39 4.39
CA SER A 75 4.24 7.21 4.58
C SER A 75 4.57 5.80 5.11
N PRO A 76 4.03 5.34 6.25
CA PRO A 76 4.34 4.00 6.74
C PRO A 76 3.83 2.87 5.84
N THR A 77 2.69 3.05 5.16
CA THR A 77 2.19 2.08 4.18
C THR A 77 3.17 1.89 3.02
N ARG A 78 3.70 2.99 2.45
CA ARG A 78 4.68 2.91 1.35
C ARG A 78 6.00 2.28 1.80
N HIS A 79 6.46 2.54 3.02
CA HIS A 79 7.62 1.86 3.58
C HIS A 79 7.37 0.35 3.70
N ASN A 80 6.24 -0.07 4.27
CA ASN A 80 5.85 -1.48 4.37
C ASN A 80 5.75 -2.15 2.98
N LEU A 81 5.09 -1.49 2.02
CA LEU A 81 4.90 -1.95 0.66
C LEU A 81 6.22 -2.13 -0.09
N TYR A 82 7.16 -1.19 0.05
CA TYR A 82 8.41 -1.21 -0.71
C TYR A 82 9.55 -1.99 -0.04
N THR A 83 9.43 -2.30 1.26
CA THR A 83 10.45 -3.08 1.98
C THR A 83 10.05 -4.54 2.20
N GLY A 84 8.75 -4.84 2.27
CA GLY A 84 8.25 -6.15 2.70
C GLY A 84 8.52 -6.43 4.18
N VAL A 85 8.71 -5.39 5.01
CA VAL A 85 8.99 -5.45 6.45
C VAL A 85 7.90 -4.73 7.23
N TRP A 86 7.49 -5.30 8.37
CA TRP A 86 6.46 -4.68 9.23
C TRP A 86 6.90 -3.29 9.73
N PRO A 87 5.96 -2.34 9.85
CA PRO A 87 6.27 -0.94 10.15
C PRO A 87 7.09 -0.72 11.42
N VAL A 88 6.75 -1.38 12.54
CA VAL A 88 7.52 -1.24 13.78
C VAL A 88 8.93 -1.83 13.63
N ARG A 89 9.07 -2.96 12.96
CA ARG A 89 10.37 -3.61 12.73
C ARG A 89 11.30 -2.80 11.84
N SER A 90 10.75 -2.16 10.82
CA SER A 90 11.52 -1.24 9.96
C SER A 90 11.73 0.14 10.59
N GLY A 91 11.10 0.44 11.73
CA GLY A 91 11.06 1.75 12.35
C GLY A 91 10.09 2.74 11.68
N ALA A 92 9.44 2.33 10.58
CA ALA A 92 8.64 3.22 9.75
C ALA A 92 7.13 3.09 10.07
N PHE A 93 6.72 3.42 11.30
CA PHE A 93 5.32 3.28 11.74
C PHE A 93 4.56 4.60 11.95
N PRO A 94 5.17 5.77 12.27
CA PRO A 94 4.43 7.04 12.33
C PRO A 94 4.27 7.69 10.95
N ASN A 95 3.46 8.75 10.87
CA ASN A 95 3.38 9.54 9.65
C ASN A 95 4.67 10.32 9.39
N HIS A 96 5.02 10.56 8.11
CA HIS A 96 6.28 11.21 7.70
C HIS A 96 7.53 10.53 8.29
N THR A 97 7.52 9.23 8.30
CA THR A 97 8.50 8.36 8.92
C THR A 97 9.74 8.13 8.07
N ARG A 98 10.71 7.42 8.66
CA ARG A 98 11.88 6.85 7.97
C ARG A 98 12.05 5.38 8.35
N ALA A 99 12.60 4.58 7.43
CA ALA A 99 13.05 3.24 7.75
C ALA A 99 14.41 3.27 8.48
N ASN A 100 14.67 2.24 9.27
CA ASN A 100 15.98 2.03 9.89
C ASN A 100 17.06 1.83 8.83
N GLU A 101 18.24 2.39 9.05
CA GLU A 101 19.42 2.15 8.21
C GLU A 101 19.71 0.64 8.10
N GLY A 102 20.06 0.19 6.90
CA GLY A 102 20.29 -1.23 6.60
C GLY A 102 19.04 -2.03 6.24
N THR A 103 17.84 -1.46 6.36
CA THR A 103 16.64 -2.05 5.74
C THR A 103 16.83 -2.05 4.22
N LEU A 104 16.50 -3.17 3.56
CA LEU A 104 16.52 -3.25 2.09
C LEU A 104 15.12 -3.08 1.51
N SER A 105 15.02 -2.30 0.45
CA SER A 105 13.78 -2.11 -0.30
C SER A 105 13.71 -3.03 -1.52
N VAL A 106 12.60 -2.97 -2.22
CA VAL A 106 12.37 -3.63 -3.51
C VAL A 106 13.52 -3.38 -4.51
N VAL A 107 14.19 -2.23 -4.41
CA VAL A 107 15.32 -1.87 -5.28
C VAL A 107 16.48 -2.85 -5.09
N GLN A 108 17.04 -2.90 -3.89
CA GLN A 108 18.17 -3.79 -3.60
C GLN A 108 17.79 -5.27 -3.71
N GLN A 109 16.53 -5.61 -3.42
CA GLN A 109 16.02 -6.98 -3.50
C GLN A 109 15.90 -7.48 -4.95
N LEU A 110 15.60 -6.61 -5.92
CA LEU A 110 15.42 -6.98 -7.33
C LEU A 110 16.70 -6.79 -8.18
N HIS A 111 17.64 -5.94 -7.77
CA HIS A 111 18.91 -5.74 -8.51
C HIS A 111 19.67 -7.04 -8.80
N PRO A 112 19.79 -8.02 -7.85
CA PRO A 112 20.46 -9.30 -8.16
C PRO A 112 19.76 -10.12 -9.24
N GLN A 113 18.49 -9.81 -9.52
CA GLN A 113 17.73 -10.42 -10.61
C GLN A 113 17.88 -9.68 -11.94
N GLY A 114 18.66 -8.58 -11.97
CA GLY A 114 18.92 -7.77 -13.15
C GLY A 114 17.87 -6.71 -13.45
N TYR A 115 16.92 -6.48 -12.53
CA TYR A 115 15.87 -5.47 -12.72
C TYR A 115 16.42 -4.05 -12.51
N LYS A 116 15.94 -3.12 -13.34
CA LYS A 116 15.96 -1.69 -13.06
C LYS A 116 14.68 -1.31 -12.31
N VAL A 117 14.79 -0.49 -11.27
CA VAL A 117 13.65 -0.12 -10.43
C VAL A 117 13.43 1.38 -10.47
N ALA A 118 12.26 1.79 -10.95
CA ALA A 118 11.85 3.19 -11.01
C ALA A 118 10.66 3.49 -10.09
N LEU A 119 10.65 4.70 -9.55
CA LEU A 119 9.48 5.31 -8.91
C LEU A 119 9.10 6.58 -9.65
N VAL A 120 7.87 6.64 -10.15
CA VAL A 120 7.30 7.83 -10.79
C VAL A 120 6.06 8.27 -10.01
N GLY A 121 6.05 9.53 -9.59
CA GLY A 121 4.97 10.11 -8.80
C GLY A 121 5.33 10.34 -7.33
N LYS A 122 4.38 10.10 -6.42
CA LYS A 122 4.53 10.35 -4.97
C LYS A 122 5.49 9.35 -4.32
N SER A 123 6.60 9.83 -3.75
CA SER A 123 7.54 8.99 -2.99
C SER A 123 7.06 8.73 -1.56
N HIS A 124 7.17 9.68 -0.68
CA HIS A 124 6.80 9.64 0.74
C HIS A 124 7.54 8.59 1.58
N VAL A 125 8.73 8.18 1.15
CA VAL A 125 9.63 7.25 1.85
C VAL A 125 10.99 7.88 2.13
N ALA A 126 11.68 7.41 3.15
CA ALA A 126 13.01 7.86 3.58
C ALA A 126 13.73 6.75 4.39
N PRO A 127 15.08 6.74 4.44
CA PRO A 127 16.02 7.60 3.74
C PRO A 127 16.34 7.09 2.32
N ASP A 128 16.99 7.91 1.49
CA ASP A 128 17.38 7.52 0.14
C ASP A 128 18.33 6.31 0.11
N SER A 129 19.13 6.10 1.17
CA SER A 129 19.99 4.92 1.32
C SER A 129 19.21 3.59 1.35
N VAL A 130 17.98 3.60 1.82
CA VAL A 130 17.05 2.46 1.82
C VAL A 130 16.30 2.35 0.49
N PHE A 131 16.04 3.46 -0.17
CA PHE A 131 15.25 3.53 -1.41
C PHE A 131 16.05 4.12 -2.59
N PRO A 132 17.17 3.48 -3.01
CA PRO A 132 18.05 4.01 -4.06
C PRO A 132 17.51 3.65 -5.46
N PHE A 133 16.36 4.22 -5.84
CA PHE A 133 15.73 3.99 -7.14
C PHE A 133 16.69 4.32 -8.29
N ASP A 134 16.74 3.46 -9.34
CA ASP A 134 17.50 3.74 -10.56
C ASP A 134 16.96 4.99 -11.29
N LEU A 135 15.64 5.24 -11.17
CA LEU A 135 14.99 6.48 -11.56
C LEU A 135 13.98 6.89 -10.49
N TYR A 136 14.04 8.12 -10.01
CA TYR A 136 12.95 8.78 -9.30
C TYR A 136 12.51 10.02 -10.08
N ALA A 137 11.25 10.03 -10.54
CA ALA A 137 10.60 11.19 -11.16
C ALA A 137 9.41 11.62 -10.28
N PRO A 138 9.50 12.76 -9.58
CA PRO A 138 8.41 13.24 -8.74
C PRO A 138 7.18 13.63 -9.59
N THR A 139 6.04 13.85 -8.94
CA THR A 139 4.87 14.42 -9.62
C THR A 139 5.19 15.77 -10.24
N LEU A 140 4.56 16.03 -11.39
CA LEU A 140 4.60 17.33 -12.06
C LEU A 140 3.90 18.42 -11.22
N GLN A 141 4.04 19.67 -11.63
CA GLN A 141 3.28 20.76 -11.03
C GLN A 141 1.77 20.45 -11.12
N GLY A 142 1.07 20.57 -10.00
CA GLY A 142 -0.35 20.18 -9.90
C GLY A 142 -0.57 18.74 -9.45
N GLY A 143 0.50 17.95 -9.24
CA GLY A 143 0.42 16.61 -8.66
C GLY A 143 0.19 15.48 -9.65
N ASP A 144 0.29 15.75 -10.95
CA ASP A 144 0.09 14.77 -12.03
C ASP A 144 1.29 13.84 -12.19
N ILE A 145 1.06 12.63 -12.70
CA ILE A 145 2.10 11.67 -13.04
C ILE A 145 2.91 12.16 -14.24
N ASP A 146 4.24 12.03 -14.19
CA ASP A 146 5.11 12.26 -15.34
C ASP A 146 5.12 11.04 -16.27
N PHE A 147 4.17 11.00 -17.19
CA PHE A 147 4.05 9.91 -18.16
C PHE A 147 5.19 9.91 -19.20
N ASP A 148 5.85 11.03 -19.44
CA ASP A 148 6.99 11.08 -20.36
C ASP A 148 8.22 10.44 -19.72
N ALA A 149 8.44 10.63 -18.42
CA ALA A 149 9.45 9.89 -17.68
C ALA A 149 9.20 8.37 -17.72
N ILE A 150 7.93 7.92 -17.61
CA ILE A 150 7.57 6.50 -17.77
C ILE A 150 7.92 5.98 -19.16
N ARG A 151 7.50 6.67 -20.23
CA ARG A 151 7.79 6.26 -21.60
C ARG A 151 9.29 6.13 -21.85
N LYS A 152 10.05 7.11 -21.39
CA LYS A 152 11.51 7.14 -21.53
C LYS A 152 12.15 5.97 -20.78
N PHE A 153 11.80 5.76 -19.53
CA PHE A 153 12.34 4.67 -18.71
C PHE A 153 12.10 3.29 -19.35
N ILE A 154 10.88 3.02 -19.77
CA ILE A 154 10.54 1.75 -20.43
C ILE A 154 11.34 1.58 -21.72
N SER A 155 11.45 2.64 -22.56
CA SER A 155 12.24 2.57 -23.81
C SER A 155 13.70 2.27 -23.53
N GLU A 156 14.33 2.94 -22.55
CA GLU A 156 15.73 2.73 -22.18
C GLU A 156 15.99 1.29 -21.69
N CYS A 157 15.09 0.73 -20.89
CA CYS A 157 15.19 -0.67 -20.42
C CYS A 157 15.05 -1.65 -21.58
N LYS A 158 14.13 -1.42 -22.52
CA LYS A 158 13.94 -2.24 -23.71
C LYS A 158 15.19 -2.24 -24.61
N ASP A 159 15.75 -1.08 -24.88
CA ASP A 159 16.94 -0.94 -25.74
C ASP A 159 18.15 -1.68 -25.16
N LYS A 160 18.21 -1.83 -23.83
CA LYS A 160 19.25 -2.55 -23.11
C LYS A 160 18.90 -4.01 -22.81
N HIS A 161 17.69 -4.46 -23.12
CA HIS A 161 17.16 -5.79 -22.76
C HIS A 161 17.19 -6.03 -21.24
N GLU A 162 16.95 -5.01 -20.44
CA GLU A 162 16.88 -5.07 -18.97
C GLU A 162 15.41 -5.20 -18.52
N PRO A 163 15.05 -6.20 -17.70
CA PRO A 163 13.73 -6.23 -17.08
C PRO A 163 13.60 -5.07 -16.07
N TYR A 164 12.39 -4.56 -15.90
CA TYR A 164 12.15 -3.43 -15.00
C TYR A 164 11.04 -3.67 -13.98
N CYS A 165 11.15 -3.00 -12.85
CA CYS A 165 10.11 -2.81 -11.86
C CYS A 165 9.74 -1.33 -11.82
N LEU A 166 8.55 -0.98 -12.30
CA LEU A 166 8.04 0.38 -12.38
C LEU A 166 6.95 0.58 -11.33
N LEU A 167 7.22 1.43 -10.35
CA LEU A 167 6.28 1.86 -9.34
C LEU A 167 5.69 3.21 -9.79
N VAL A 168 4.39 3.24 -10.10
CA VAL A 168 3.66 4.44 -10.51
C VAL A 168 2.73 4.82 -9.35
N ALA A 169 3.08 5.89 -8.67
CA ALA A 169 2.40 6.31 -7.46
C ALA A 169 1.60 7.58 -7.73
N SER A 170 0.31 7.41 -8.04
CA SER A 170 -0.62 8.53 -8.17
C SER A 170 -0.70 9.32 -6.86
N ARG A 171 -1.05 10.58 -6.98
CA ARG A 171 -1.42 11.43 -5.86
C ARG A 171 -2.94 11.48 -5.65
N GLN A 172 -3.68 10.93 -6.59
CA GLN A 172 -5.13 10.93 -6.56
C GLN A 172 -5.69 9.61 -5.98
N PRO A 173 -6.83 9.64 -5.29
CA PRO A 173 -7.68 10.80 -4.94
C PRO A 173 -7.39 11.45 -3.57
N HIS A 174 -6.14 11.75 -3.25
CA HIS A 174 -5.78 12.46 -2.01
C HIS A 174 -6.29 13.90 -2.01
N THR A 175 -6.81 14.39 -0.88
CA THR A 175 -7.24 15.79 -0.73
C THR A 175 -6.11 16.80 -1.03
N PRO A 176 -6.46 18.01 -1.55
CA PRO A 176 -7.79 18.54 -1.85
C PRO A 176 -8.37 17.98 -3.15
N TRP A 177 -9.64 17.62 -3.15
CA TRP A 177 -10.33 17.09 -4.33
C TRP A 177 -10.67 18.20 -5.31
N ASN A 178 -9.80 18.46 -6.25
CA ASN A 178 -9.87 19.56 -7.22
C ASN A 178 -9.57 19.13 -8.66
N LYS A 179 -9.48 17.82 -8.89
CA LYS A 179 -9.31 17.21 -10.21
C LYS A 179 -10.60 16.54 -10.68
N GLY A 180 -10.66 16.28 -12.00
CA GLY A 180 -11.83 15.67 -12.59
C GLY A 180 -13.01 16.64 -12.71
N ASP A 181 -14.16 16.11 -13.08
CA ASP A 181 -15.39 16.87 -13.31
C ASP A 181 -16.49 16.40 -12.35
N ALA A 182 -16.68 17.12 -11.24
CA ALA A 182 -17.68 16.82 -10.23
C ALA A 182 -19.13 16.95 -10.75
N SER A 183 -19.37 17.69 -11.85
CA SER A 183 -20.71 17.86 -12.43
C SER A 183 -21.27 16.55 -13.04
N GLN A 184 -20.41 15.56 -13.25
CA GLN A 184 -20.82 14.24 -13.71
C GLN A 184 -21.54 13.41 -12.63
N PHE A 185 -21.55 13.86 -11.37
CA PHE A 185 -22.14 13.17 -10.23
C PHE A 185 -23.27 14.00 -9.64
N ASP A 186 -24.46 13.42 -9.59
CA ASP A 186 -25.65 14.06 -9.02
C ASP A 186 -25.64 13.83 -7.50
N ALA A 187 -25.35 14.88 -6.72
CA ALA A 187 -25.24 14.81 -5.26
C ALA A 187 -26.49 14.22 -4.60
N ASP A 188 -27.68 14.49 -5.12
CA ASP A 188 -28.94 14.02 -4.52
C ASP A 188 -29.15 12.51 -4.73
N LYS A 189 -28.47 11.90 -5.71
CA LYS A 189 -28.59 10.47 -6.04
C LYS A 189 -27.49 9.61 -5.44
N LEU A 190 -26.45 10.22 -4.86
CA LEU A 190 -25.35 9.46 -4.29
C LEU A 190 -25.78 8.59 -3.12
N THR A 191 -25.22 7.41 -3.06
CA THR A 191 -25.29 6.51 -1.91
C THR A 191 -24.34 6.99 -0.82
N VAL A 192 -24.88 7.48 0.30
CA VAL A 192 -24.07 7.89 1.46
C VAL A 192 -23.86 6.68 2.36
N ALA A 193 -22.59 6.32 2.59
CA ALA A 193 -22.26 5.18 3.46
C ALA A 193 -22.78 5.41 4.91
N PRO A 194 -23.23 4.37 5.61
CA PRO A 194 -23.89 4.51 6.92
C PRO A 194 -23.00 5.09 8.02
N MET A 195 -21.68 5.10 7.83
CA MET A 195 -20.72 5.73 8.74
C MET A 195 -20.61 7.25 8.55
N TYR A 196 -21.23 7.81 7.52
CA TYR A 196 -21.23 9.24 7.27
C TYR A 196 -22.54 9.90 7.72
N VAL A 197 -22.46 11.18 8.02
CA VAL A 197 -23.64 12.00 8.28
C VAL A 197 -24.13 12.58 6.95
N ASP A 198 -25.34 12.20 6.57
CA ASP A 198 -25.94 12.64 5.31
C ASP A 198 -26.46 14.08 5.42
N ILE A 199 -25.61 15.01 4.98
CA ILE A 199 -25.91 16.43 4.86
C ILE A 199 -25.45 16.93 3.48
N PRO A 200 -25.95 18.05 2.98
CA PRO A 200 -25.57 18.58 1.65
C PRO A 200 -24.07 18.71 1.44
N GLU A 201 -23.32 19.08 2.48
CA GLU A 201 -21.85 19.22 2.39
C GLU A 201 -21.17 17.86 2.24
N THR A 202 -21.61 16.80 2.95
CA THR A 202 -21.11 15.44 2.76
C THR A 202 -21.30 14.99 1.31
N ARG A 203 -22.50 15.17 0.75
CA ARG A 203 -22.82 14.82 -0.63
C ARG A 203 -21.99 15.61 -1.64
N ARG A 204 -21.83 16.91 -1.41
CA ARG A 204 -20.97 17.77 -2.24
C ARG A 204 -19.51 17.29 -2.21
N MET A 205 -18.97 16.97 -1.06
CA MET A 205 -17.61 16.44 -0.94
C MET A 205 -17.45 15.09 -1.64
N LEU A 206 -18.46 14.22 -1.54
CA LEU A 206 -18.45 12.93 -2.24
C LEU A 206 -18.45 13.11 -3.77
N THR A 207 -19.17 14.09 -4.35
CA THR A 207 -19.09 14.34 -5.80
C THR A 207 -17.68 14.72 -6.24
N HIS A 208 -16.98 15.54 -5.49
CA HIS A 208 -15.60 15.92 -5.77
C HIS A 208 -14.62 14.73 -5.60
N TYR A 209 -14.81 13.93 -4.57
CA TYR A 209 -14.01 12.72 -4.35
C TYR A 209 -14.19 11.70 -5.49
N LEU A 210 -15.42 11.45 -5.92
CA LEU A 210 -15.72 10.55 -7.04
C LEU A 210 -15.16 11.07 -8.38
N ALA A 211 -15.16 12.39 -8.59
CA ALA A 211 -14.51 13.00 -9.75
C ALA A 211 -12.99 12.80 -9.74
N GLU A 212 -12.38 12.89 -8.58
CA GLU A 212 -10.95 12.63 -8.39
C GLU A 212 -10.60 11.14 -8.61
N ILE A 213 -11.48 10.20 -8.18
CA ILE A 213 -11.36 8.76 -8.51
C ILE A 213 -11.43 8.54 -10.02
N ASN A 214 -12.37 9.19 -10.71
CA ASN A 214 -12.45 9.10 -12.18
C ASN A 214 -11.20 9.66 -12.85
N TYR A 215 -10.63 10.73 -12.32
CA TYR A 215 -9.35 11.28 -12.81
C TYR A 215 -8.21 10.28 -12.63
N MET A 216 -8.08 9.65 -11.45
CA MET A 216 -7.10 8.61 -11.16
C MET A 216 -7.29 7.37 -12.06
N ASP A 217 -8.53 6.97 -12.34
CA ASP A 217 -8.84 5.89 -13.28
C ASP A 217 -8.29 6.20 -14.69
N ASN A 218 -8.35 7.46 -15.13
CA ASN A 218 -7.77 7.89 -16.40
C ASN A 218 -6.23 7.90 -16.37
N GLU A 219 -5.59 8.22 -15.23
CA GLU A 219 -4.14 8.07 -15.08
C GLU A 219 -3.73 6.61 -15.22
N PHE A 220 -4.46 5.68 -14.58
CA PHE A 220 -4.22 4.24 -14.73
C PHE A 220 -4.45 3.77 -16.17
N GLY A 221 -5.52 4.23 -16.82
CA GLY A 221 -5.79 3.97 -18.24
C GLY A 221 -4.66 4.45 -19.17
N THR A 222 -4.06 5.60 -18.86
CA THR A 222 -2.90 6.15 -19.59
C THR A 222 -1.68 5.26 -19.44
N LEU A 223 -1.38 4.78 -18.22
CA LEU A 223 -0.29 3.82 -17.99
C LEU A 223 -0.49 2.55 -18.82
N LEU A 224 -1.69 1.96 -18.81
CA LEU A 224 -1.99 0.77 -19.60
C LEU A 224 -1.80 1.01 -21.10
N SER A 225 -2.20 2.18 -21.59
CA SER A 225 -2.03 2.58 -23.00
C SER A 225 -0.54 2.73 -23.37
N ILE A 226 0.30 3.22 -22.46
CA ILE A 226 1.77 3.31 -22.66
C ILE A 226 2.37 1.91 -22.82
N LEU A 227 1.99 0.97 -21.95
CA LEU A 227 2.46 -0.41 -22.02
C LEU A 227 2.07 -1.06 -23.35
N ASP A 228 0.84 -0.81 -23.82
CA ASP A 228 0.34 -1.33 -25.11
C ASP A 228 1.08 -0.72 -26.30
N GLN A 229 1.20 0.59 -26.36
CA GLN A 229 1.95 1.31 -27.41
C GLN A 229 3.39 0.88 -27.51
N GLN A 230 4.03 0.57 -26.39
CA GLN A 230 5.41 0.09 -26.34
C GLN A 230 5.53 -1.44 -26.51
N LYS A 231 4.41 -2.17 -26.67
CA LYS A 231 4.36 -3.64 -26.82
C LYS A 231 4.93 -4.37 -25.61
N GLU A 232 4.66 -3.84 -24.42
CA GLU A 232 5.09 -4.41 -23.14
C GLU A 232 3.91 -5.05 -22.36
N THR A 233 2.68 -4.96 -22.86
CA THR A 233 1.48 -5.49 -22.20
C THR A 233 1.61 -6.99 -21.89
N ASP A 234 2.02 -7.81 -22.86
CA ASP A 234 2.11 -9.27 -22.70
C ASP A 234 3.37 -9.69 -21.92
N LYS A 235 4.33 -8.79 -21.74
CA LYS A 235 5.57 -9.03 -21.02
C LYS A 235 5.52 -8.53 -19.57
N SER A 236 4.40 -7.94 -19.13
CA SER A 236 4.32 -7.25 -17.84
C SER A 236 3.31 -7.91 -16.90
N VAL A 237 3.72 -8.09 -15.65
CA VAL A 237 2.82 -8.26 -14.51
C VAL A 237 2.40 -6.87 -14.05
N VAL A 238 1.12 -6.55 -14.16
CA VAL A 238 0.59 -5.26 -13.73
C VAL A 238 -0.25 -5.47 -12.49
N VAL A 239 0.04 -4.71 -11.44
CA VAL A 239 -0.68 -4.70 -10.16
C VAL A 239 -1.29 -3.31 -9.97
N TYR A 240 -2.58 -3.24 -9.73
CA TYR A 240 -3.26 -2.07 -9.21
C TYR A 240 -3.49 -2.24 -7.71
N LEU A 241 -3.11 -1.26 -6.91
CA LEU A 241 -3.42 -1.17 -5.49
C LEU A 241 -4.09 0.17 -5.19
N SER A 242 -5.13 0.17 -4.37
CA SER A 242 -5.47 1.37 -3.61
C SER A 242 -4.53 1.50 -2.41
N GLU A 243 -4.40 2.67 -1.81
CA GLU A 243 -3.60 2.83 -0.60
C GLU A 243 -4.50 2.62 0.64
N GLN A 244 -4.53 3.53 1.58
CA GLN A 244 -5.50 3.50 2.67
C GLN A 244 -6.87 4.02 2.22
N GLY A 245 -7.87 3.91 3.12
CA GLY A 245 -9.17 4.50 2.87
C GLY A 245 -9.13 6.01 2.64
N ASN A 246 -10.23 6.56 2.14
CA ASN A 246 -10.37 7.98 1.80
C ASN A 246 -10.18 8.91 3.01
N SER A 247 -10.00 10.20 2.75
CA SER A 247 -9.78 11.23 3.77
C SER A 247 -11.08 11.68 4.49
N LEU A 248 -12.13 10.85 4.52
CA LEU A 248 -13.32 11.10 5.35
C LEU A 248 -13.22 10.35 6.69
N PRO A 249 -13.98 10.76 7.72
CA PRO A 249 -14.00 10.04 8.98
C PRO A 249 -14.31 8.55 8.81
N PHE A 250 -13.79 7.69 9.71
CA PHE A 250 -13.90 6.22 9.71
C PHE A 250 -13.09 5.46 8.66
N ALA A 251 -12.43 6.13 7.70
CA ALA A 251 -11.54 5.51 6.74
C ALA A 251 -10.08 5.78 7.12
N LYS A 252 -9.35 6.65 6.40
CA LYS A 252 -7.97 7.04 6.74
C LYS A 252 -7.82 7.36 8.23
N TRP A 253 -6.65 7.07 8.80
CA TRP A 253 -6.34 7.24 10.22
C TRP A 253 -6.99 6.24 11.17
N THR A 254 -7.72 5.23 10.67
CA THR A 254 -8.41 4.26 11.51
C THR A 254 -8.08 2.83 11.12
N CYS A 255 -8.14 1.91 12.10
CA CYS A 255 -8.03 0.48 11.83
C CYS A 255 -9.41 -0.18 11.58
N TYR A 256 -10.44 0.61 11.29
CA TYR A 256 -11.70 0.08 10.75
C TYR A 256 -11.48 -0.51 9.36
N ASP A 257 -12.38 -1.36 8.90
CA ASP A 257 -12.22 -2.02 7.61
C ASP A 257 -12.03 -1.02 6.46
N ALA A 258 -12.84 0.03 6.42
CA ALA A 258 -12.72 1.11 5.43
C ALA A 258 -11.36 1.84 5.44
N GLY A 259 -10.60 1.77 6.55
CA GLY A 259 -9.28 2.40 6.66
C GLY A 259 -8.14 1.51 6.16
N VAL A 260 -8.26 0.19 6.30
CA VAL A 260 -7.15 -0.74 6.05
C VAL A 260 -7.41 -1.77 4.96
N HIS A 261 -8.66 -1.95 4.53
CA HIS A 261 -9.02 -2.80 3.40
C HIS A 261 -8.70 -2.10 2.08
N SER A 262 -8.00 -2.77 1.21
CA SER A 262 -7.43 -2.20 -0.01
C SER A 262 -7.80 -3.01 -1.24
N ALA A 263 -8.07 -2.34 -2.34
CA ALA A 263 -8.25 -3.00 -3.63
C ALA A 263 -6.91 -3.53 -4.16
N CYS A 264 -6.93 -4.74 -4.70
CA CYS A 264 -5.77 -5.33 -5.38
C CYS A 264 -6.23 -6.11 -6.60
N ILE A 265 -5.76 -5.71 -7.77
CA ILE A 265 -6.04 -6.38 -9.04
C ILE A 265 -4.72 -6.69 -9.72
N VAL A 266 -4.55 -7.92 -10.19
CA VAL A 266 -3.31 -8.35 -10.84
C VAL A 266 -3.63 -8.94 -12.22
N ARG A 267 -2.93 -8.43 -13.24
CA ARG A 267 -2.93 -9.00 -14.59
C ARG A 267 -1.55 -9.54 -14.92
N TRP A 268 -1.50 -10.80 -15.36
CA TRP A 268 -0.29 -11.45 -15.89
C TRP A 268 -0.70 -12.29 -17.08
N PRO A 269 -0.60 -11.74 -18.30
CA PRO A 269 -1.05 -12.42 -19.52
C PRO A 269 -0.41 -13.79 -19.69
N GLY A 270 -1.22 -14.79 -20.07
CA GLY A 270 -0.77 -16.18 -20.23
C GLY A 270 -0.53 -16.97 -18.94
N VAL A 271 -0.56 -16.32 -17.76
CA VAL A 271 -0.29 -16.96 -16.46
C VAL A 271 -1.51 -16.87 -15.52
N ILE A 272 -2.09 -15.70 -15.38
CA ILE A 272 -3.30 -15.49 -14.57
C ILE A 272 -4.54 -15.64 -15.47
N LYS A 273 -5.50 -16.45 -15.02
CA LYS A 273 -6.77 -16.61 -15.72
C LYS A 273 -7.58 -15.30 -15.64
N PRO A 274 -8.00 -14.70 -16.78
CA PRO A 274 -8.91 -13.58 -16.79
C PRO A 274 -10.23 -13.89 -16.07
N HIS A 275 -10.92 -12.83 -15.61
CA HIS A 275 -12.18 -12.92 -14.86
C HIS A 275 -12.10 -13.80 -13.61
N SER A 276 -10.93 -13.88 -12.96
CA SER A 276 -10.78 -14.67 -11.73
C SER A 276 -10.87 -13.79 -10.48
N GLU A 277 -11.17 -14.44 -9.37
CA GLU A 277 -11.29 -13.82 -8.06
C GLU A 277 -10.68 -14.72 -6.98
N SER A 278 -10.15 -14.12 -5.93
CA SER A 278 -9.67 -14.82 -4.75
C SER A 278 -9.97 -14.03 -3.49
N ASP A 279 -10.42 -14.73 -2.45
CA ASP A 279 -10.63 -14.24 -1.09
C ASP A 279 -9.48 -14.59 -0.14
N ALA A 280 -8.34 -15.04 -0.67
CA ALA A 280 -7.14 -15.26 0.11
C ALA A 280 -6.70 -13.97 0.81
N LEU A 281 -6.39 -14.06 2.11
CA LEU A 281 -5.88 -12.94 2.88
C LEU A 281 -4.48 -12.56 2.42
N VAL A 282 -4.31 -11.36 1.86
CA VAL A 282 -3.05 -10.81 1.38
C VAL A 282 -2.78 -9.49 2.07
N GLU A 283 -1.53 -9.18 2.33
CA GLU A 283 -1.11 -7.92 2.92
C GLU A 283 -0.03 -7.23 2.07
N TYR A 284 0.12 -5.93 2.20
CA TYR A 284 1.13 -5.16 1.46
C TYR A 284 2.55 -5.62 1.71
N VAL A 285 2.84 -6.13 2.89
CA VAL A 285 4.13 -6.75 3.25
C VAL A 285 4.49 -7.93 2.33
N ASP A 286 3.49 -8.52 1.64
CA ASP A 286 3.64 -9.67 0.75
C ASP A 286 4.04 -9.30 -0.68
N ILE A 287 3.96 -8.03 -1.06
CA ILE A 287 4.22 -7.56 -2.45
C ILE A 287 5.69 -7.76 -2.83
N VAL A 288 6.64 -7.32 -1.99
CA VAL A 288 8.07 -7.47 -2.29
C VAL A 288 8.47 -8.93 -2.46
N PRO A 289 8.19 -9.86 -1.51
CA PRO A 289 8.52 -11.27 -1.72
C PRO A 289 7.80 -11.90 -2.91
N THR A 290 6.61 -11.43 -3.30
CA THR A 290 5.92 -11.88 -4.50
C THR A 290 6.63 -11.41 -5.77
N PHE A 291 7.08 -10.18 -5.83
CA PHE A 291 7.86 -9.65 -6.95
C PHE A 291 9.19 -10.38 -7.12
N ILE A 292 9.89 -10.65 -6.01
CA ILE A 292 11.12 -11.44 -6.01
C ILE A 292 10.88 -12.86 -6.57
N ASP A 293 9.81 -13.52 -6.14
CA ASP A 293 9.45 -14.85 -6.60
C ASP A 293 9.02 -14.88 -8.09
N ILE A 294 8.29 -13.85 -8.53
CA ILE A 294 7.95 -13.69 -9.97
C ILE A 294 9.24 -13.47 -10.79
N ALA A 295 10.19 -12.71 -10.29
CA ALA A 295 11.49 -12.50 -10.92
C ALA A 295 12.41 -13.73 -10.92
N GLY A 296 11.97 -14.84 -10.28
CA GLY A 296 12.75 -16.08 -10.16
C GLY A 296 13.87 -16.01 -9.13
N GLY A 297 13.81 -15.07 -8.21
CA GLY A 297 14.80 -14.85 -7.15
C GLY A 297 14.38 -15.38 -5.79
N LYS A 298 15.24 -15.10 -4.80
CA LYS A 298 14.98 -15.27 -3.37
C LYS A 298 15.34 -13.96 -2.67
N PRO A 299 14.68 -13.63 -1.55
CA PRO A 299 15.07 -12.47 -0.74
C PRO A 299 16.54 -12.56 -0.34
N ILE A 300 17.31 -11.48 -0.54
CA ILE A 300 18.71 -11.36 -0.13
C ILE A 300 18.86 -10.82 1.30
N ALA A 301 17.77 -10.32 1.87
CA ALA A 301 17.66 -9.93 3.27
C ALA A 301 16.29 -10.35 3.80
N PRO A 302 16.12 -10.46 5.13
CA PRO A 302 14.85 -10.85 5.72
C PRO A 302 13.71 -9.92 5.30
N VAL A 303 12.61 -10.50 4.84
CA VAL A 303 11.31 -9.87 4.64
C VAL A 303 10.29 -10.56 5.55
N ASP A 304 9.27 -9.85 6.00
CA ASP A 304 8.24 -10.40 6.88
C ASP A 304 7.07 -10.99 6.10
N GLY A 305 6.87 -10.52 4.87
CA GLY A 305 5.85 -11.02 3.97
C GLY A 305 6.19 -12.38 3.36
N LYS A 306 5.21 -12.97 2.71
CA LYS A 306 5.33 -14.23 1.94
C LYS A 306 4.83 -14.01 0.54
N SER A 307 5.41 -14.71 -0.44
CA SER A 307 4.90 -14.69 -1.82
C SER A 307 3.51 -15.30 -1.90
N PHE A 308 2.59 -14.58 -2.52
CA PHE A 308 1.26 -15.10 -2.88
C PHE A 308 1.13 -15.45 -4.37
N LYS A 309 2.25 -15.62 -5.06
CA LYS A 309 2.29 -16.04 -6.47
C LYS A 309 1.46 -17.32 -6.74
N ASN A 310 1.43 -18.27 -5.81
CA ASN A 310 0.63 -19.47 -5.95
C ASN A 310 -0.88 -19.18 -5.93
N VAL A 311 -1.32 -18.18 -5.19
CA VAL A 311 -2.71 -17.68 -5.23
C VAL A 311 -3.00 -17.05 -6.60
N LEU A 312 -2.11 -16.19 -7.08
CA LEU A 312 -2.26 -15.54 -8.39
C LEU A 312 -2.35 -16.54 -9.55
N THR A 313 -1.62 -17.65 -9.47
CA THR A 313 -1.60 -18.69 -10.50
C THR A 313 -2.65 -19.78 -10.29
N GLY A 314 -3.50 -19.65 -9.26
CA GLY A 314 -4.57 -20.62 -8.94
C GLY A 314 -4.07 -21.94 -8.35
N LYS A 315 -2.79 -22.06 -7.98
CA LYS A 315 -2.22 -23.26 -7.35
C LYS A 315 -2.61 -23.39 -5.88
N GLU A 316 -2.86 -22.29 -5.21
CA GLU A 316 -3.33 -22.23 -3.82
C GLU A 316 -4.58 -21.35 -3.73
N LYS A 317 -5.50 -21.69 -2.82
CA LYS A 317 -6.73 -20.90 -2.56
C LYS A 317 -6.59 -20.02 -1.34
N THR A 318 -5.64 -20.30 -0.45
CA THR A 318 -5.43 -19.59 0.80
C THR A 318 -3.98 -19.11 0.87
N HIS A 319 -3.73 -18.08 1.67
CA HIS A 319 -2.37 -17.53 1.84
C HIS A 319 -2.03 -17.34 3.32
N LYS A 320 -2.78 -16.51 4.02
CA LYS A 320 -2.62 -16.23 5.46
C LYS A 320 -3.92 -16.54 6.21
N GLN A 321 -3.81 -16.66 7.53
CA GLN A 321 -4.98 -16.81 8.41
C GLN A 321 -5.38 -15.50 9.07
N TYR A 322 -4.43 -14.58 9.22
CA TYR A 322 -4.63 -13.30 9.88
C TYR A 322 -3.93 -12.18 9.13
N THR A 323 -4.50 -10.98 9.24
CA THR A 323 -3.91 -9.71 8.80
C THR A 323 -3.83 -8.75 9.98
N PHE A 324 -2.81 -7.88 9.98
CA PHE A 324 -2.52 -7.02 11.13
C PHE A 324 -2.41 -5.56 10.71
N SER A 325 -2.90 -4.68 11.58
CA SER A 325 -2.80 -3.24 11.33
C SER A 325 -2.53 -2.47 12.63
N LEU A 326 -1.90 -1.34 12.49
CA LEU A 326 -1.68 -0.38 13.57
C LEU A 326 -1.96 1.03 13.11
N GLN A 327 -2.32 1.90 14.04
CA GLN A 327 -2.43 3.34 13.82
C GLN A 327 -1.72 4.06 14.95
N THR A 328 -0.88 5.01 14.59
CA THR A 328 -0.17 5.90 15.49
C THR A 328 -0.65 7.32 15.28
N THR A 329 -1.16 7.99 16.33
CA THR A 329 -1.59 9.39 16.21
C THR A 329 -0.48 10.37 16.50
N ARG A 330 0.55 9.96 17.24
CA ARG A 330 1.70 10.79 17.56
C ARG A 330 2.50 11.11 16.31
N GLY A 331 2.70 12.41 16.03
CA GLY A 331 3.34 12.88 14.79
C GLY A 331 2.38 13.26 13.65
N ILE A 332 1.07 13.01 13.81
CA ILE A 332 0.04 13.50 12.89
C ILE A 332 -0.28 14.97 13.23
N TYR A 333 -0.42 15.81 12.21
CA TYR A 333 -0.88 17.18 12.41
C TYR A 333 -2.26 17.19 13.08
N LYS A 334 -2.40 17.88 14.21
CA LYS A 334 -3.59 17.88 15.08
C LYS A 334 -3.99 16.49 15.59
N GLY A 335 -3.11 15.50 15.55
CA GLY A 335 -3.36 14.17 16.13
C GLY A 335 -3.33 14.19 17.65
N SER A 336 -4.03 13.24 18.27
CA SER A 336 -3.88 12.99 19.71
C SER A 336 -2.42 12.70 20.04
N PRO A 337 -1.90 13.20 21.16
CA PRO A 337 -0.47 13.10 21.46
C PRO A 337 0.01 11.68 21.79
N TYR A 338 -0.90 10.74 22.06
CA TYR A 338 -0.57 9.39 22.56
C TYR A 338 -1.67 8.34 22.31
N TYR A 339 -2.47 8.44 21.23
CA TYR A 339 -3.54 7.50 20.95
C TYR A 339 -3.07 6.44 19.91
N GLY A 340 -2.67 5.28 20.41
CA GLY A 340 -2.29 4.15 19.58
C GLY A 340 -3.45 3.18 19.37
N ILE A 341 -3.55 2.57 18.20
CA ILE A 341 -4.53 1.55 17.86
C ILE A 341 -3.79 0.33 17.29
N ARG A 342 -4.22 -0.88 17.67
CA ARG A 342 -3.73 -2.13 17.11
C ARG A 342 -4.92 -2.99 16.66
N SER A 343 -4.76 -3.74 15.58
CA SER A 343 -5.84 -4.53 15.01
C SER A 343 -5.35 -5.82 14.39
N VAL A 344 -6.20 -6.85 14.45
CA VAL A 344 -6.05 -8.12 13.74
C VAL A 344 -7.39 -8.51 13.11
N SER A 345 -7.32 -9.14 11.93
CA SER A 345 -8.52 -9.72 11.29
C SER A 345 -8.21 -11.13 10.80
N ASP A 346 -9.20 -12.04 10.92
CA ASP A 346 -9.19 -13.37 10.28
C ASP A 346 -9.88 -13.35 8.89
N GLY A 347 -10.16 -12.15 8.37
CA GLY A 347 -10.85 -11.95 7.10
C GLY A 347 -12.38 -11.87 7.22
N ARG A 348 -12.93 -12.19 8.39
CA ARG A 348 -14.35 -11.96 8.74
C ARG A 348 -14.49 -11.11 10.00
N TYR A 349 -13.78 -11.44 11.07
CA TYR A 349 -13.83 -10.68 12.30
C TYR A 349 -12.62 -9.77 12.41
N ARG A 350 -12.88 -8.48 12.61
CA ARG A 350 -11.85 -7.47 12.89
C ARG A 350 -11.89 -7.09 14.36
N TYR A 351 -10.80 -7.38 15.03
CA TYR A 351 -10.57 -7.05 16.44
C TYR A 351 -9.65 -5.84 16.54
N ILE A 352 -10.05 -4.84 17.32
CA ILE A 352 -9.33 -3.58 17.50
C ILE A 352 -9.10 -3.33 18.98
N VAL A 353 -7.89 -2.91 19.32
CA VAL A 353 -7.49 -2.48 20.66
C VAL A 353 -7.09 -1.01 20.59
N ASN A 354 -7.77 -0.18 21.38
CA ASN A 354 -7.44 1.22 21.59
C ASN A 354 -6.60 1.32 22.87
N LEU A 355 -5.33 1.74 22.75
CA LEU A 355 -4.36 1.68 23.86
C LEU A 355 -4.65 2.68 24.97
N THR A 356 -5.33 3.78 24.66
CA THR A 356 -5.69 4.84 25.61
C THR A 356 -7.15 5.24 25.45
N PRO A 357 -8.10 4.34 25.79
CA PRO A 357 -9.54 4.54 25.51
C PRO A 357 -10.15 5.73 26.27
N ASP A 358 -9.56 6.14 27.40
CA ASP A 358 -9.99 7.31 28.16
C ASP A 358 -9.62 8.64 27.50
N ALA A 359 -8.74 8.61 26.51
CA ALA A 359 -8.35 9.79 25.75
C ALA A 359 -9.28 10.00 24.55
N LYS A 360 -9.45 11.24 24.14
CA LYS A 360 -10.18 11.59 22.93
C LYS A 360 -9.33 11.31 21.69
N PHE A 361 -9.85 10.49 20.76
CA PHE A 361 -9.20 10.29 19.47
C PHE A 361 -9.36 11.54 18.60
N GLN A 362 -8.25 12.06 18.13
CA GLN A 362 -8.19 13.25 17.29
C GLN A 362 -7.20 13.06 16.14
N ASN A 363 -7.52 13.66 15.01
CA ASN A 363 -6.68 13.78 13.83
C ASN A 363 -7.15 14.98 13.00
N THR A 364 -6.62 15.18 11.82
CA THR A 364 -6.95 16.29 10.92
C THR A 364 -8.45 16.40 10.65
N GLU A 365 -9.13 15.26 10.50
CA GLU A 365 -10.55 15.21 10.11
C GLU A 365 -11.49 15.77 11.16
N VAL A 366 -11.21 15.54 12.46
CA VAL A 366 -12.01 16.10 13.57
C VAL A 366 -12.05 17.65 13.54
N PHE A 367 -11.04 18.26 12.94
CA PHE A 367 -10.94 19.72 12.82
C PHE A 367 -11.38 20.24 11.45
N SER A 368 -11.85 19.37 10.57
CA SER A 368 -12.34 19.75 9.24
C SER A 368 -13.67 20.52 9.35
N PRO A 369 -13.96 21.41 8.39
CA PRO A 369 -15.27 22.08 8.32
C PRO A 369 -16.44 21.08 8.21
N LEU A 370 -16.24 19.95 7.53
CA LEU A 370 -17.24 18.90 7.41
C LEU A 370 -17.59 18.29 8.77
N PHE A 371 -16.57 17.88 9.53
CA PHE A 371 -16.80 17.25 10.84
C PHE A 371 -17.49 18.21 11.82
N LYS A 372 -17.18 19.51 11.75
CA LYS A 372 -17.87 20.53 12.54
C LYS A 372 -19.35 20.67 12.17
N GLN A 373 -19.70 20.51 10.90
CA GLN A 373 -21.10 20.46 10.48
C GLN A 373 -21.79 19.18 10.97
N TRP A 374 -21.10 18.04 11.02
CA TRP A 374 -21.63 16.81 11.60
C TRP A 374 -21.89 16.96 13.10
N GLU A 375 -20.96 17.58 13.85
CA GLU A 375 -21.14 17.88 15.28
C GLU A 375 -22.37 18.78 15.51
N ALA A 376 -22.51 19.86 14.74
CA ALA A 376 -23.66 20.75 14.81
C ALA A 376 -24.99 20.04 14.46
N LYS A 377 -24.99 19.17 13.43
CA LYS A 377 -26.16 18.35 13.10
C LYS A 377 -26.52 17.39 14.24
N GLY A 378 -25.52 16.88 14.95
CA GLY A 378 -25.70 15.98 16.11
C GLY A 378 -26.47 16.58 17.29
N GLU A 379 -26.61 17.91 17.36
CA GLU A 379 -27.44 18.57 18.38
C GLU A 379 -28.94 18.21 18.24
N THR A 380 -29.39 17.85 17.04
CA THR A 380 -30.79 17.55 16.71
C THR A 380 -30.99 16.21 16.00
N ASP A 381 -29.92 15.53 15.64
CA ASP A 381 -29.96 14.28 14.87
C ASP A 381 -29.15 13.20 15.58
N LYS A 382 -29.85 12.12 15.98
CA LYS A 382 -29.25 11.01 16.72
C LYS A 382 -28.12 10.33 15.98
N HIS A 383 -28.28 10.07 14.67
CA HIS A 383 -27.24 9.41 13.89
C HIS A 383 -25.98 10.28 13.81
N ALA A 384 -26.13 11.56 13.55
CA ALA A 384 -24.99 12.49 13.50
C ALA A 384 -24.26 12.56 14.84
N TRP A 385 -24.99 12.56 15.96
CA TRP A 385 -24.40 12.49 17.30
C TRP A 385 -23.64 11.17 17.51
N GLU A 386 -24.26 10.03 17.18
CA GLU A 386 -23.64 8.70 17.32
C GLU A 386 -22.36 8.59 16.51
N MET A 387 -22.33 9.07 15.26
CA MET A 387 -21.15 8.99 14.41
C MET A 387 -20.01 9.88 14.92
N THR A 388 -20.29 11.13 15.27
CA THR A 388 -19.26 12.04 15.78
C THR A 388 -18.74 11.61 17.15
N HIS A 389 -19.60 11.04 17.99
CA HIS A 389 -19.21 10.49 19.29
C HIS A 389 -18.38 9.22 19.12
N LYS A 390 -18.86 8.23 18.36
CA LYS A 390 -18.15 6.97 18.08
C LYS A 390 -16.76 7.22 17.48
N TYR A 391 -16.60 8.21 16.61
CA TYR A 391 -15.32 8.51 16.00
C TYR A 391 -14.27 8.98 17.02
N GLN A 392 -14.70 9.80 17.99
CA GLN A 392 -13.78 10.45 18.93
C GLN A 392 -13.63 9.71 20.26
N TYR A 393 -14.67 8.99 20.71
CA TYR A 393 -14.69 8.29 22.00
C TYR A 393 -14.85 6.79 21.77
N ARG A 394 -13.75 6.08 21.80
CA ARG A 394 -13.68 4.67 21.45
C ARG A 394 -13.52 3.81 22.70
N PRO A 395 -14.20 2.65 22.78
CA PRO A 395 -13.97 1.70 23.88
C PRO A 395 -12.56 1.09 23.77
N ALA A 396 -12.08 0.47 24.85
CA ALA A 396 -10.79 -0.22 24.87
C ALA A 396 -10.69 -1.33 23.81
N ILE A 397 -11.81 -2.03 23.58
CA ILE A 397 -11.90 -3.18 22.68
C ILE A 397 -13.08 -3.00 21.74
N GLU A 398 -12.85 -3.29 20.46
CA GLU A 398 -13.89 -3.32 19.44
C GLU A 398 -13.78 -4.65 18.66
N LEU A 399 -14.93 -5.23 18.30
CA LEU A 399 -15.03 -6.39 17.42
C LEU A 399 -16.12 -6.19 16.39
N TYR A 400 -15.82 -6.42 15.11
CA TYR A 400 -16.75 -6.28 14.01
C TYR A 400 -16.78 -7.53 13.13
N ASP A 401 -17.97 -7.97 12.69
CA ASP A 401 -18.14 -8.97 11.62
C ASP A 401 -18.18 -8.22 10.29
N VAL A 402 -17.02 -8.02 9.65
CA VAL A 402 -16.89 -7.16 8.47
C VAL A 402 -17.53 -7.74 7.21
N GLU A 403 -17.90 -9.02 7.20
CA GLU A 403 -18.69 -9.61 6.11
C GLU A 403 -20.15 -9.16 6.17
N LYS A 404 -20.69 -8.93 7.37
CA LYS A 404 -22.07 -8.49 7.59
C LYS A 404 -22.18 -6.99 7.84
N ASP A 405 -21.13 -6.40 8.33
CA ASP A 405 -21.02 -5.01 8.74
C ASP A 405 -19.69 -4.41 8.24
N PRO A 406 -19.56 -4.22 6.92
CA PRO A 406 -18.31 -3.76 6.30
C PRO A 406 -17.90 -2.35 6.76
N TYR A 407 -18.83 -1.57 7.27
CA TYR A 407 -18.56 -0.23 7.79
C TYR A 407 -18.31 -0.18 9.30
N CYS A 408 -18.21 -1.33 9.97
CA CYS A 408 -17.91 -1.43 11.40
C CYS A 408 -18.88 -0.63 12.28
N MET A 409 -20.19 -0.69 11.99
CA MET A 409 -21.19 0.10 12.70
C MET A 409 -21.54 -0.48 14.07
N LYS A 410 -21.61 -1.82 14.18
CA LYS A 410 -22.04 -2.53 15.38
C LYS A 410 -20.87 -3.21 16.07
N ASN A 411 -20.40 -2.65 17.20
CA ASN A 411 -19.41 -3.30 18.04
C ASN A 411 -20.00 -4.55 18.73
N LEU A 412 -19.36 -5.70 18.59
CA LEU A 412 -19.75 -6.98 19.15
C LEU A 412 -18.95 -7.35 20.40
N ALA A 413 -18.04 -6.48 20.88
CA ALA A 413 -17.09 -6.81 21.94
C ALA A 413 -17.77 -7.14 23.29
N ASP A 414 -18.91 -6.54 23.56
CA ASP A 414 -19.67 -6.75 24.81
C ASP A 414 -20.64 -7.95 24.75
N ASP A 415 -20.79 -8.59 23.57
CA ASP A 415 -21.65 -9.76 23.43
C ASP A 415 -20.90 -11.03 23.90
N PRO A 416 -21.39 -11.72 24.95
CA PRO A 416 -20.73 -12.92 25.49
C PRO A 416 -20.51 -14.04 24.48
N ASN A 417 -21.29 -14.10 23.41
CA ASN A 417 -21.18 -15.10 22.36
C ASN A 417 -19.84 -15.00 21.59
N TYR A 418 -19.21 -13.83 21.59
CA TYR A 418 -17.95 -13.60 20.89
C TYR A 418 -16.71 -13.68 21.78
N LYS A 419 -16.86 -13.97 23.08
CA LYS A 419 -15.73 -14.03 24.03
C LYS A 419 -14.58 -14.96 23.56
N THR A 420 -14.92 -16.14 23.03
CA THR A 420 -13.93 -17.09 22.51
C THR A 420 -13.18 -16.52 21.31
N LYS A 421 -13.90 -15.87 20.36
CA LYS A 421 -13.30 -15.23 19.19
C LYS A 421 -12.42 -14.05 19.58
N ILE A 422 -12.83 -13.24 20.53
CA ILE A 422 -12.03 -12.13 21.08
C ILE A 422 -10.71 -12.65 21.66
N ASN A 423 -10.77 -13.70 22.50
CA ASN A 423 -9.56 -14.30 23.11
C ASN A 423 -8.61 -14.87 22.07
N GLU A 424 -9.14 -15.51 21.00
CA GLU A 424 -8.35 -16.01 19.87
C GLU A 424 -7.61 -14.86 19.17
N LEU A 425 -8.34 -13.82 18.77
CA LEU A 425 -7.80 -12.69 18.02
C LEU A 425 -6.82 -11.87 18.88
N ASP A 426 -7.13 -11.63 20.15
CA ASP A 426 -6.23 -10.96 21.10
C ASP A 426 -4.88 -11.68 21.22
N LYS A 427 -4.92 -13.03 21.32
CA LYS A 427 -3.70 -13.85 21.34
C LYS A 427 -2.86 -13.67 20.07
N GLN A 428 -3.52 -13.66 18.90
CA GLN A 428 -2.83 -13.46 17.63
C GLN A 428 -2.22 -12.05 17.53
N LEU A 429 -2.98 -11.03 17.93
CA LEU A 429 -2.50 -9.65 17.93
C LEU A 429 -1.27 -9.48 18.85
N LYS A 430 -1.33 -9.98 20.08
CA LYS A 430 -0.20 -9.96 21.03
C LYS A 430 1.02 -10.70 20.50
N GLY A 431 0.81 -11.84 19.83
CA GLY A 431 1.88 -12.59 19.17
C GLY A 431 2.57 -11.79 18.07
N TRP A 432 1.81 -11.10 17.22
CA TRP A 432 2.33 -10.23 16.17
C TRP A 432 3.05 -8.99 16.75
N MET A 433 2.46 -8.33 17.75
CA MET A 433 3.10 -7.20 18.44
C MET A 433 4.46 -7.61 19.01
N LYS A 434 4.53 -8.74 19.72
CA LYS A 434 5.78 -9.28 20.24
C LYS A 434 6.80 -9.57 19.13
N TYR A 435 6.37 -10.17 18.02
CA TYR A 435 7.23 -10.43 16.87
C TYR A 435 7.79 -9.15 16.27
N CYS A 436 6.98 -8.09 16.20
CA CYS A 436 7.39 -6.79 15.69
C CYS A 436 8.24 -5.96 16.66
N GLY A 437 8.31 -6.33 17.93
CA GLY A 437 8.89 -5.49 18.98
C GLY A 437 7.99 -4.31 19.34
N ASP A 438 6.65 -4.45 19.18
CA ASP A 438 5.67 -3.43 19.50
C ASP A 438 5.26 -3.54 20.98
N GLU A 439 5.72 -2.61 21.77
CA GLU A 439 5.46 -2.46 23.21
C GLU A 439 4.16 -1.65 23.51
N GLY A 440 3.29 -1.54 22.51
CA GLY A 440 2.02 -0.81 22.63
C GLY A 440 2.21 0.68 22.90
N GLN A 441 1.84 1.14 24.09
CA GLN A 441 1.90 2.56 24.43
C GLN A 441 3.33 3.12 24.43
N GLU A 442 4.33 2.32 24.80
CA GLU A 442 5.74 2.74 24.75
C GLU A 442 6.18 2.98 23.30
N THR A 443 5.84 2.08 22.39
CA THR A 443 6.06 2.26 20.94
C THR A 443 5.35 3.51 20.43
N GLU A 444 4.10 3.76 20.83
CA GLU A 444 3.36 4.97 20.46
C GLU A 444 4.11 6.24 20.90
N MET A 445 4.64 6.26 22.13
CA MET A 445 5.37 7.41 22.67
C MET A 445 6.73 7.64 21.99
N ASP A 446 7.34 6.59 21.43
CA ASP A 446 8.62 6.67 20.70
C ASP A 446 8.47 7.19 19.26
N ALA A 447 7.26 7.29 18.73
CA ALA A 447 6.97 7.61 17.34
C ALA A 447 7.73 8.83 16.79
N LEU A 448 7.91 9.89 17.60
CA LEU A 448 8.60 11.10 17.13
C LEU A 448 10.09 10.88 16.82
N ASN A 449 10.72 9.85 17.37
CA ASN A 449 12.12 9.51 17.09
C ASN A 449 12.29 8.90 15.69
N HIS A 450 11.20 8.44 15.09
CA HIS A 450 11.17 7.81 13.77
C HIS A 450 10.81 8.75 12.62
N LEU A 451 10.66 10.06 12.87
CA LEU A 451 10.32 11.02 11.83
C LEU A 451 11.50 11.26 10.87
N ALA A 452 11.20 11.37 9.58
CA ALA A 452 12.19 11.67 8.54
C ALA A 452 12.88 13.02 8.75
N SER A 453 12.20 14.01 9.31
CA SER A 453 12.76 15.33 9.66
C SER A 453 13.94 15.26 10.63
N ASN A 454 14.08 14.17 11.40
CA ASN A 454 15.22 13.99 12.31
C ASN A 454 16.52 13.63 11.57
N LEU A 455 16.45 13.11 10.33
CA LEU A 455 17.64 12.87 9.50
C LEU A 455 18.44 14.15 9.24
N GLN A 456 17.77 15.28 8.98
CA GLN A 456 18.43 16.55 8.73
C GLN A 456 19.13 17.11 9.98
N LYS A 457 18.59 16.85 11.18
CA LYS A 457 19.22 17.24 12.45
C LYS A 457 20.46 16.40 12.74
N ASP A 458 20.42 15.10 12.44
CA ASP A 458 21.54 14.18 12.65
C ASP A 458 22.71 14.50 11.71
N THR A 459 22.44 14.80 10.42
CA THR A 459 23.48 15.18 9.45
C THR A 459 24.12 16.51 9.81
N THR A 460 23.33 17.53 10.15
CA THR A 460 23.86 18.84 10.59
C THR A 460 24.66 18.75 11.89
N THR A 461 24.32 17.83 12.78
CA THR A 461 25.07 17.60 14.03
C THR A 461 26.37 16.85 13.78
N LYS A 462 26.37 15.86 12.89
CA LYS A 462 27.59 15.14 12.44
C LYS A 462 28.55 16.07 11.68
N GLU A 463 28.06 16.92 10.80
CA GLU A 463 28.88 17.91 10.08
C GLU A 463 29.48 18.96 11.02
N LYS A 464 28.73 19.44 12.01
CA LYS A 464 29.26 20.35 13.05
C LYS A 464 30.34 19.69 13.89
N LYS A 465 30.18 18.42 14.29
CA LYS A 465 31.20 17.66 15.04
C LYS A 465 32.46 17.42 14.19
N ASN A 466 32.32 17.05 12.91
CA ASN A 466 33.44 16.86 12.00
C ASN A 466 34.20 18.17 11.72
N ASN A 467 33.50 19.28 11.53
CA ASN A 467 34.10 20.59 11.34
C ASN A 467 34.80 21.12 12.61
N GLN A 468 34.33 20.76 13.81
CA GLN A 468 35.02 21.08 15.06
C GLN A 468 36.28 20.21 15.27
N SER A 469 36.25 18.94 14.90
CA SER A 469 37.40 18.04 14.97
C SER A 469 38.52 18.42 13.99
N THR A 470 38.17 18.88 12.79
CA THR A 470 39.12 19.38 11.79
C THR A 470 39.73 20.73 12.15
N LYS A 471 38.96 21.63 12.79
CA LYS A 471 39.51 22.91 13.32
C LYS A 471 40.43 22.72 14.55
N GLY A 472 40.14 21.69 15.37
CA GLY A 472 40.98 21.31 16.50
C GLY A 472 42.35 20.74 16.06
N LYS A 473 42.36 19.92 14.99
CA LYS A 473 43.62 19.38 14.43
C LYS A 473 44.49 20.43 13.72
N LYS A 474 43.88 21.42 13.03
CA LYS A 474 44.65 22.53 12.40
C LYS A 474 45.26 23.52 13.42
N LYS A 475 44.72 23.64 14.62
CA LYS A 475 45.29 24.47 15.69
C LYS A 475 46.47 23.77 16.42
N ARG A 476 46.51 22.45 16.45
CA ARG A 476 47.60 21.68 17.07
C ARG A 476 48.87 21.63 16.22
N ASN A 477 48.75 21.68 14.89
CA ASN A 477 49.90 21.67 13.93
C ASN A 477 50.50 23.04 13.65
N LYS A 478 50.09 24.13 14.34
CA LYS A 478 50.69 25.48 14.25
C LYS A 478 51.47 25.87 15.51
N LYS A 479 51.75 24.92 16.42
CA LYS A 479 52.52 25.15 17.65
C LYS A 479 53.69 24.15 17.77
N HIS A 480 54.36 23.85 16.66
CA HIS A 480 55.71 23.23 16.69
C HIS A 480 56.56 23.96 15.66
#